data_4299f2faa5b8706a3ebfcfd0583ca3e3
#
_entry.id   4299f2faa5b8706a3ebfcfd0583ca3e3
#
_cell.length_a   1.000
_cell.length_b   1.000
_cell.length_c   1.000
_cell.angle_alpha   90.00
_cell.angle_beta   90.00
_cell.angle_gamma   90.00
#
_symmetry.space_group_name_H-M   'P 1'
#
loop_
_entity.id
_entity.type
_entity.pdbx_description
1 polymer ?
#
loop_
_entity_poly.entity_id
_entity_poly.type
_entity_poly.pdbx_seq_one_letter_code
_entity_poly.pdbx_strand_id
1 'polypeptide(L)'
;MSDAARFDLCLTHARLATLAGDAGYGLVEDGAVACRGGRIVYAGPMRDLPAGAAEAAEAVDCRGALVTPALIDCHTHLVFVGDRAGEFEQRLEGASYEDIARAGGGIASTVRATRAASEDELVEIGLARARALVRDGVATIEIKSGYGLDVDSELRMLRAARRIGAALGIGVRTTFLGAHALPPEFAH
;
A
#
# COMPACT_ATOMS: atom_id res chain seq x y z
N MET A 1 26.13 13.70 25.63
CA MET A 1 25.96 14.20 24.25
C MET A 1 24.54 13.84 23.83
N SER A 2 23.73 14.81 23.45
CA SER A 2 22.31 14.63 23.17
C SER A 2 22.08 13.68 21.99
N ASP A 3 21.20 12.71 22.14
CA ASP A 3 20.76 11.70 21.14
C ASP A 3 20.16 12.35 19.86
N ALA A 4 19.84 13.63 19.92
CA ALA A 4 19.23 14.40 18.83
C ALA A 4 20.18 14.77 17.66
N ALA A 5 21.46 14.43 17.76
CA ALA A 5 22.48 14.83 16.78
C ALA A 5 22.86 13.73 15.78
N ARG A 6 22.53 12.46 16.05
CA ARG A 6 22.96 11.34 15.22
C ARG A 6 22.00 11.08 14.03
N PHE A 7 22.55 10.72 12.89
CA PHE A 7 21.74 10.23 11.76
C PHE A 7 21.28 8.80 12.04
N ASP A 8 20.06 8.48 11.65
CA ASP A 8 19.47 7.14 11.83
C ASP A 8 19.94 6.19 10.73
N LEU A 9 19.88 6.67 9.49
CA LEU A 9 20.20 5.91 8.27
C LEU A 9 20.99 6.81 7.32
N CYS A 10 22.00 6.23 6.67
CA CYS A 10 22.68 6.83 5.53
C CYS A 10 22.82 5.79 4.40
N LEU A 11 22.30 6.12 3.22
CA LEU A 11 22.55 5.41 1.98
C LEU A 11 23.63 6.15 1.21
N THR A 12 24.69 5.48 0.80
CA THR A 12 25.82 6.06 0.08
C THR A 12 26.00 5.41 -1.28
N HIS A 13 26.70 6.10 -2.19
CA HIS A 13 27.03 5.60 -3.53
C HIS A 13 25.82 5.04 -4.29
N ALA A 14 24.69 5.74 -4.20
CA ALA A 14 23.46 5.40 -4.90
C ALA A 14 23.33 6.18 -6.21
N ARG A 15 22.67 5.59 -7.22
CA ARG A 15 22.05 6.37 -8.28
C ARG A 15 20.67 6.81 -7.79
N LEU A 16 20.49 8.10 -7.50
CA LEU A 16 19.23 8.59 -7.01
C LEU A 16 18.35 9.03 -8.18
N ALA A 17 17.08 8.61 -8.16
CA ALA A 17 16.01 9.26 -8.91
C ALA A 17 15.18 10.08 -7.92
N THR A 18 15.55 11.34 -7.73
CA THR A 18 14.94 12.19 -6.69
C THR A 18 13.53 12.64 -7.05
N LEU A 19 13.17 12.56 -8.33
CA LEU A 19 11.94 13.10 -8.91
C LEU A 19 11.76 14.62 -8.66
N ALA A 20 12.84 15.29 -8.32
CA ALA A 20 12.88 16.73 -8.09
C ALA A 20 13.37 17.47 -9.35
N GLY A 21 12.88 18.71 -9.53
CA GLY A 21 13.23 19.55 -10.69
C GLY A 21 12.20 19.46 -11.82
N ASP A 22 12.42 20.27 -12.86
CA ASP A 22 11.45 20.50 -13.94
C ASP A 22 11.58 19.48 -15.10
N ALA A 23 12.60 18.63 -15.10
CA ALA A 23 12.85 17.69 -16.18
C ALA A 23 13.35 16.33 -15.71
N GLY A 24 12.83 15.26 -16.31
CA GLY A 24 13.27 13.88 -16.11
C GLY A 24 13.05 13.38 -14.69
N TYR A 25 13.92 12.46 -14.26
CA TYR A 25 13.82 11.78 -12.95
C TYR A 25 14.64 12.47 -11.85
N GLY A 26 15.26 13.63 -12.10
CA GLY A 26 16.16 14.27 -11.15
C GLY A 26 17.33 13.36 -10.75
N LEU A 27 18.01 12.77 -11.76
CA LEU A 27 19.05 11.77 -11.55
C LEU A 27 20.30 12.39 -10.90
N VAL A 28 20.85 11.69 -9.90
CA VAL A 28 22.14 11.95 -9.29
C VAL A 28 22.94 10.64 -9.37
N GLU A 29 24.00 10.61 -10.18
CA GLU A 29 24.73 9.36 -10.53
C GLU A 29 25.54 8.79 -9.36
N ASP A 30 26.14 9.65 -8.52
CA ASP A 30 26.78 9.26 -7.25
C ASP A 30 26.15 10.09 -6.14
N GLY A 31 25.13 9.52 -5.54
CA GLY A 31 24.27 10.20 -4.58
C GLY A 31 24.26 9.53 -3.22
N ALA A 32 23.73 10.29 -2.24
CA ALA A 32 23.47 9.82 -0.90
C ALA A 32 22.11 10.30 -0.38
N VAL A 33 21.53 9.50 0.53
CA VAL A 33 20.35 9.87 1.31
C VAL A 33 20.70 9.75 2.78
N ALA A 34 20.43 10.78 3.57
CA ALA A 34 20.63 10.74 5.02
C ALA A 34 19.32 11.04 5.74
N CYS A 35 19.03 10.26 6.77
CA CYS A 35 17.83 10.38 7.60
C CYS A 35 18.18 10.72 9.04
N ARG A 36 17.31 11.50 9.68
CA ARG A 36 17.38 11.84 11.10
C ARG A 36 15.98 11.97 11.68
N GLY A 37 15.72 11.31 12.81
CA GLY A 37 14.42 11.29 13.44
C GLY A 37 13.33 10.71 12.53
N GLY A 38 13.66 9.68 11.73
CA GLY A 38 12.76 9.02 10.78
C GLY A 38 12.39 9.90 9.56
N ARG A 39 13.16 10.97 9.28
CA ARG A 39 12.93 11.87 8.14
C ARG A 39 14.16 11.98 7.27
N ILE A 40 13.95 12.05 5.95
CA ILE A 40 15.02 12.39 5.00
C ILE A 40 15.39 13.85 5.25
N VAL A 41 16.66 14.10 5.60
CA VAL A 41 17.23 15.43 5.81
C VAL A 41 18.23 15.80 4.73
N TYR A 42 18.65 14.84 3.93
CA TYR A 42 19.49 15.03 2.76
C TYR A 42 19.16 13.99 1.68
N ALA A 43 19.10 14.43 0.45
CA ALA A 43 19.10 13.56 -0.74
C ALA A 43 19.76 14.35 -1.87
N GLY A 44 20.95 13.94 -2.30
CA GLY A 44 21.73 14.68 -3.28
C GLY A 44 23.10 14.06 -3.56
N PRO A 45 24.03 14.81 -4.21
CA PRO A 45 25.33 14.31 -4.57
C PRO A 45 26.15 13.84 -3.35
N MET A 46 26.84 12.71 -3.48
CA MET A 46 27.68 12.14 -2.41
C MET A 46 28.71 13.15 -1.86
N ARG A 47 29.30 13.98 -2.74
CA ARG A 47 30.30 15.00 -2.36
C ARG A 47 29.78 16.07 -1.38
N ASP A 48 28.45 16.28 -1.35
CA ASP A 48 27.81 17.29 -0.52
C ASP A 48 27.13 16.65 0.71
N LEU A 49 27.40 15.38 1.01
CA LEU A 49 26.85 14.66 2.14
C LEU A 49 27.18 15.40 3.46
N PRO A 50 26.20 15.68 4.33
CA PRO A 50 26.43 16.34 5.60
C PRO A 50 27.45 15.60 6.47
N ALA A 51 28.32 16.36 7.13
CA ALA A 51 29.32 15.81 8.05
C ALA A 51 28.66 14.96 9.14
N GLY A 52 29.25 13.79 9.41
CA GLY A 52 28.73 12.83 10.40
C GLY A 52 27.58 11.95 9.88
N ALA A 53 27.12 12.14 8.66
CA ALA A 53 26.06 11.29 8.11
C ALA A 53 26.56 9.87 7.77
N ALA A 54 27.84 9.74 7.40
CA ALA A 54 28.45 8.43 7.13
C ALA A 54 28.58 7.57 8.40
N GLU A 55 28.56 8.18 9.59
CA GLU A 55 28.55 7.52 10.90
C GLU A 55 27.14 7.31 11.45
N ALA A 56 26.13 7.25 10.59
CA ALA A 56 24.75 6.94 10.95
C ALA A 56 24.62 5.64 11.75
N ALA A 57 23.52 5.49 12.49
CA ALA A 57 23.26 4.25 13.21
C ALA A 57 23.21 3.03 12.27
N GLU A 58 22.67 3.25 11.07
CA GLU A 58 22.70 2.31 9.96
C GLU A 58 23.28 2.99 8.72
N ALA A 59 24.33 2.40 8.14
CA ALA A 59 24.95 2.90 6.93
C ALA A 59 24.98 1.78 5.88
N VAL A 60 24.47 2.10 4.68
CA VAL A 60 24.38 1.15 3.56
C VAL A 60 25.11 1.71 2.35
N ASP A 61 26.10 1.00 1.86
CA ASP A 61 26.71 1.28 0.55
C ASP A 61 25.85 0.65 -0.54
N CYS A 62 25.19 1.48 -1.33
CA CYS A 62 24.30 1.06 -2.40
C CYS A 62 25.06 0.54 -3.64
N ARG A 63 26.35 0.73 -3.73
CA ARG A 63 27.22 0.24 -4.83
C ARG A 63 26.64 0.54 -6.22
N GLY A 64 26.12 1.74 -6.41
CA GLY A 64 25.52 2.19 -7.65
C GLY A 64 24.09 1.69 -7.90
N ALA A 65 23.46 1.03 -6.94
CA ALA A 65 22.05 0.64 -7.06
C ALA A 65 21.14 1.88 -7.18
N LEU A 66 20.07 1.74 -7.94
CA LEU A 66 19.07 2.79 -8.09
C LEU A 66 18.24 2.90 -6.79
N VAL A 67 18.15 4.11 -6.27
CA VAL A 67 17.31 4.48 -5.13
C VAL A 67 16.28 5.50 -5.59
N THR A 68 15.02 5.22 -5.32
CA THR A 68 13.86 6.06 -5.66
C THR A 68 13.06 6.36 -4.41
N PRO A 69 12.17 7.37 -4.40
CA PRO A 69 11.09 7.41 -3.43
C PRO A 69 10.30 6.10 -3.48
N ALA A 70 9.80 5.66 -2.33
CA ALA A 70 8.97 4.47 -2.26
C ALA A 70 7.66 4.67 -3.06
N LEU A 71 7.12 3.56 -3.57
CA LEU A 71 5.91 3.60 -4.38
C LEU A 71 4.68 3.93 -3.52
N ILE A 72 3.73 4.60 -4.16
CA ILE A 72 2.41 4.89 -3.59
C ILE A 72 1.37 4.18 -4.47
N ASP A 73 0.62 3.25 -3.89
CA ASP A 73 -0.54 2.67 -4.57
C ASP A 73 -1.79 3.49 -4.18
N CYS A 74 -2.30 4.25 -5.11
CA CYS A 74 -3.38 5.21 -4.87
C CYS A 74 -4.79 4.66 -5.14
N HIS A 75 -4.94 3.35 -5.42
CA HIS A 75 -6.26 2.75 -5.62
C HIS A 75 -6.24 1.25 -5.36
N THR A 76 -6.66 0.83 -4.18
CA THR A 76 -6.81 -0.60 -3.87
C THR A 76 -8.12 -0.91 -3.15
N HIS A 77 -8.50 -2.19 -3.22
CA HIS A 77 -9.55 -2.81 -2.41
C HIS A 77 -8.97 -4.06 -1.72
N LEU A 78 -8.08 -3.87 -0.75
CA LEU A 78 -7.38 -4.99 -0.10
C LEU A 78 -8.24 -5.75 0.91
N VAL A 79 -9.22 -5.06 1.51
CA VAL A 79 -10.01 -5.57 2.64
C VAL A 79 -11.34 -6.12 2.14
N PHE A 80 -11.36 -7.40 1.84
CA PHE A 80 -12.56 -8.16 1.47
C PHE A 80 -12.31 -9.65 1.63
N VAL A 81 -13.38 -10.43 1.72
CA VAL A 81 -13.34 -11.90 1.82
C VAL A 81 -13.89 -12.54 0.56
N GLY A 82 -13.39 -13.75 0.28
CA GLY A 82 -13.70 -14.52 -0.90
C GLY A 82 -12.78 -14.25 -2.08
N ASP A 83 -12.94 -15.04 -3.09
CA ASP A 83 -12.31 -14.90 -4.40
C ASP A 83 -13.33 -15.16 -5.50
N ARG A 84 -12.94 -14.90 -6.71
CA ARG A 84 -13.78 -15.13 -7.90
C ARG A 84 -13.12 -16.07 -8.91
N ALA A 85 -12.26 -16.95 -8.44
CA ALA A 85 -11.55 -17.90 -9.32
C ALA A 85 -12.53 -18.79 -10.09
N GLY A 86 -13.54 -19.33 -9.41
CA GLY A 86 -14.58 -20.12 -10.06
C GLY A 86 -15.45 -19.33 -11.04
N GLU A 87 -15.70 -18.04 -10.79
CA GLU A 87 -16.39 -17.18 -11.75
C GLU A 87 -15.53 -16.90 -12.99
N PHE A 88 -14.21 -16.77 -12.80
CA PHE A 88 -13.28 -16.63 -13.91
C PHE A 88 -13.27 -17.89 -14.80
N GLU A 89 -13.26 -19.08 -14.18
CA GLU A 89 -13.35 -20.36 -14.88
C GLU A 89 -14.64 -20.45 -15.70
N GLN A 90 -15.80 -20.15 -15.09
CA GLN A 90 -17.10 -20.13 -15.79
C GLN A 90 -17.09 -19.19 -16.99
N ARG A 91 -16.43 -18.03 -16.89
CA ARG A 91 -16.27 -17.08 -18.02
C ARG A 91 -15.42 -17.67 -19.15
N LEU A 92 -14.37 -18.39 -18.82
CA LEU A 92 -13.56 -19.11 -19.82
C LEU A 92 -14.37 -20.21 -20.52
N GLU A 93 -15.33 -20.81 -19.82
CA GLU A 93 -16.27 -21.80 -20.36
C GLU A 93 -17.44 -21.19 -21.15
N GLY A 94 -17.51 -19.85 -21.21
CA GLY A 94 -18.49 -19.11 -22.02
C GLY A 94 -19.68 -18.53 -21.26
N ALA A 95 -19.71 -18.63 -19.92
CA ALA A 95 -20.77 -17.99 -19.13
C ALA A 95 -20.70 -16.46 -19.25
N SER A 96 -21.85 -15.82 -19.41
CA SER A 96 -21.94 -14.36 -19.40
C SER A 96 -21.84 -13.80 -17.98
N TYR A 97 -21.49 -12.52 -17.88
CA TYR A 97 -21.51 -11.82 -16.58
C TYR A 97 -22.91 -11.87 -15.93
N GLU A 98 -23.95 -11.79 -16.76
CA GLU A 98 -25.34 -11.84 -16.30
C GLU A 98 -25.73 -13.23 -15.74
N ASP A 99 -25.25 -14.32 -16.34
CA ASP A 99 -25.49 -15.67 -15.86
C ASP A 99 -24.83 -15.90 -14.50
N ILE A 100 -23.59 -15.47 -14.34
CA ILE A 100 -22.83 -15.53 -13.08
C ILE A 100 -23.55 -14.68 -12.00
N ALA A 101 -24.00 -13.47 -12.34
CA ALA A 101 -24.72 -12.62 -11.41
C ALA A 101 -26.06 -13.22 -10.98
N ARG A 102 -26.85 -13.81 -11.91
CA ARG A 102 -28.10 -14.53 -11.61
C ARG A 102 -27.87 -15.75 -10.71
N ALA A 103 -26.74 -16.42 -10.85
CA ALA A 103 -26.32 -17.53 -9.98
C ALA A 103 -25.87 -17.07 -8.58
N GLY A 104 -25.92 -15.76 -8.29
CA GLY A 104 -25.52 -15.18 -7.02
C GLY A 104 -24.01 -14.91 -6.87
N GLY A 105 -23.27 -14.93 -7.97
CA GLY A 105 -21.87 -14.54 -8.06
C GLY A 105 -21.69 -13.02 -8.16
N GLY A 106 -20.53 -12.62 -8.66
CA GLY A 106 -20.17 -11.22 -8.83
C GLY A 106 -19.92 -10.50 -7.51
N ILE A 107 -20.18 -9.20 -7.49
CA ILE A 107 -19.99 -8.38 -6.29
C ILE A 107 -20.83 -8.86 -5.11
N ALA A 108 -22.02 -9.43 -5.36
CA ALA A 108 -22.92 -9.90 -4.33
C ALA A 108 -22.33 -11.05 -3.49
N SER A 109 -21.56 -11.95 -4.08
CA SER A 109 -20.86 -13.02 -3.36
C SER A 109 -19.77 -12.46 -2.44
N THR A 110 -18.98 -11.51 -2.93
CA THR A 110 -17.95 -10.82 -2.15
C THR A 110 -18.58 -10.04 -0.98
N VAL A 111 -19.68 -9.33 -1.21
CA VAL A 111 -20.40 -8.58 -0.16
C VAL A 111 -20.89 -9.51 0.94
N ARG A 112 -21.54 -10.62 0.59
CA ARG A 112 -22.01 -11.61 1.59
C ARG A 112 -20.86 -12.15 2.44
N ALA A 113 -19.75 -12.54 1.81
CA ALA A 113 -18.59 -13.07 2.52
C ALA A 113 -17.93 -12.01 3.42
N THR A 114 -17.80 -10.77 2.93
CA THR A 114 -17.21 -9.66 3.70
C THR A 114 -18.08 -9.23 4.88
N ARG A 115 -19.39 -9.21 4.72
CA ARG A 115 -20.34 -8.92 5.81
C ARG A 115 -20.30 -9.97 6.91
N ALA A 116 -20.12 -11.24 6.55
CA ALA A 116 -20.04 -12.37 7.50
C ALA A 116 -18.72 -12.41 8.28
N ALA A 117 -17.65 -11.81 7.75
CA ALA A 117 -16.32 -11.87 8.35
C ALA A 117 -16.19 -10.94 9.56
N SER A 118 -15.42 -11.39 10.55
CA SER A 118 -14.97 -10.56 11.65
C SER A 118 -13.93 -9.53 11.19
N GLU A 119 -13.68 -8.51 12.02
CA GLU A 119 -12.61 -7.53 11.73
C GLU A 119 -11.23 -8.18 11.72
N ASP A 120 -10.99 -9.17 12.59
CA ASP A 120 -9.70 -9.88 12.65
C ASP A 120 -9.43 -10.71 11.39
N GLU A 121 -10.44 -11.42 10.86
CA GLU A 121 -10.34 -12.11 9.58
C GLU A 121 -10.06 -11.17 8.42
N LEU A 122 -10.73 -10.01 8.39
CA LEU A 122 -10.46 -8.97 7.40
C LEU A 122 -9.03 -8.45 7.47
N VAL A 123 -8.48 -8.27 8.68
CA VAL A 123 -7.09 -7.87 8.90
C VAL A 123 -6.13 -8.95 8.40
N GLU A 124 -6.33 -10.21 8.76
CA GLU A 124 -5.46 -11.32 8.38
C GLU A 124 -5.36 -11.45 6.85
N ILE A 125 -6.50 -11.50 6.17
CA ILE A 125 -6.56 -11.61 4.72
C ILE A 125 -5.95 -10.37 4.04
N GLY A 126 -6.28 -9.18 4.53
CA GLY A 126 -5.75 -7.92 4.01
C GLY A 126 -4.24 -7.78 4.22
N LEU A 127 -3.69 -8.27 5.35
CA LEU A 127 -2.25 -8.31 5.61
C LEU A 127 -1.50 -9.15 4.58
N ALA A 128 -2.03 -10.30 4.19
CA ALA A 128 -1.38 -11.15 3.18
C ALA A 128 -1.23 -10.41 1.84
N ARG A 129 -2.28 -9.70 1.41
CA ARG A 129 -2.29 -8.90 0.18
C ARG A 129 -1.37 -7.67 0.30
N ALA A 130 -1.44 -6.93 1.41
CA ALA A 130 -0.61 -5.75 1.63
C ALA A 130 0.89 -6.09 1.68
N ARG A 131 1.28 -7.24 2.27
CA ARG A 131 2.67 -7.72 2.26
C ARG A 131 3.21 -7.95 0.85
N ALA A 132 2.38 -8.36 -0.10
CA ALA A 132 2.80 -8.49 -1.50
C ALA A 132 3.17 -7.12 -2.07
N LEU A 133 2.32 -6.10 -1.90
CA LEU A 133 2.61 -4.73 -2.34
C LEU A 133 3.85 -4.15 -1.67
N VAL A 134 4.03 -4.37 -0.37
CA VAL A 134 5.24 -3.90 0.35
C VAL A 134 6.51 -4.55 -0.21
N ARG A 135 6.48 -5.84 -0.56
CA ARG A 135 7.62 -6.51 -1.23
C ARG A 135 7.95 -5.91 -2.60
N ASP A 136 6.96 -5.35 -3.28
CA ASP A 136 7.13 -4.66 -4.55
C ASP A 136 7.55 -3.18 -4.39
N GLY A 137 7.82 -2.74 -3.15
CA GLY A 137 8.34 -1.40 -2.84
C GLY A 137 7.28 -0.35 -2.52
N VAL A 138 6.02 -0.74 -2.29
CA VAL A 138 4.96 0.19 -1.90
C VAL A 138 5.06 0.50 -0.42
N ALA A 139 5.13 1.79 -0.06
CA ALA A 139 5.17 2.26 1.34
C ALA A 139 3.94 3.05 1.76
N THR A 140 3.08 3.41 0.82
CA THR A 140 1.80 4.06 1.11
C THR A 140 0.71 3.46 0.23
N ILE A 141 -0.41 3.09 0.83
CA ILE A 141 -1.53 2.45 0.15
C ILE A 141 -2.81 3.22 0.44
N GLU A 142 -3.56 3.55 -0.60
CA GLU A 142 -4.95 3.95 -0.45
C GLU A 142 -5.82 2.69 -0.47
N ILE A 143 -6.64 2.52 0.57
CA ILE A 143 -7.54 1.36 0.71
C ILE A 143 -8.98 1.86 0.78
N LYS A 144 -9.74 1.52 -0.25
CA LYS A 144 -11.18 1.77 -0.30
C LYS A 144 -11.93 0.64 0.37
N SER A 145 -13.01 0.97 1.06
CA SER A 145 -14.07 0.02 1.38
C SER A 145 -14.96 -0.24 0.14
N GLY A 146 -16.18 -0.70 0.30
CA GLY A 146 -17.10 -0.86 -0.83
C GLY A 146 -17.60 -2.30 -1.06
N TYR A 147 -17.26 -3.21 -0.17
CA TYR A 147 -17.81 -4.57 -0.17
C TYR A 147 -18.62 -4.88 1.09
N GLY A 148 -18.90 -3.87 1.92
CA GLY A 148 -19.86 -3.96 3.00
C GLY A 148 -21.27 -3.58 2.53
N LEU A 149 -21.37 -2.46 1.85
CA LEU A 149 -22.62 -1.82 1.35
C LEU A 149 -23.63 -1.51 2.46
N ASP A 150 -23.23 -1.58 3.72
CA ASP A 150 -23.88 -1.04 4.88
C ASP A 150 -22.87 -0.33 5.78
N VAL A 151 -23.36 0.60 6.61
CA VAL A 151 -22.47 1.48 7.39
C VAL A 151 -21.55 0.69 8.32
N ASP A 152 -22.04 -0.31 9.02
CA ASP A 152 -21.28 -1.05 10.02
C ASP A 152 -20.19 -1.90 9.38
N SER A 153 -20.51 -2.59 8.29
CA SER A 153 -19.54 -3.40 7.53
C SER A 153 -18.49 -2.54 6.87
N GLU A 154 -18.86 -1.41 6.25
CA GLU A 154 -17.92 -0.46 5.64
C GLU A 154 -16.95 0.11 6.68
N LEU A 155 -17.45 0.54 7.85
CA LEU A 155 -16.60 1.04 8.94
C LEU A 155 -15.67 -0.05 9.50
N ARG A 156 -16.14 -1.30 9.58
CA ARG A 156 -15.30 -2.45 9.96
C ARG A 156 -14.16 -2.67 8.98
N MET A 157 -14.42 -2.59 7.66
CA MET A 157 -13.39 -2.65 6.62
C MET A 157 -12.36 -1.54 6.77
N LEU A 158 -12.77 -0.31 7.03
CA LEU A 158 -11.86 0.83 7.21
C LEU A 158 -11.03 0.71 8.49
N ARG A 159 -11.59 0.17 9.58
CA ARG A 159 -10.81 -0.13 10.80
C ARG A 159 -9.76 -1.21 10.52
N ALA A 160 -10.13 -2.28 9.82
CA ALA A 160 -9.19 -3.32 9.39
C ALA A 160 -8.06 -2.74 8.53
N ALA A 161 -8.36 -1.86 7.57
CA ALA A 161 -7.35 -1.20 6.75
C ALA A 161 -6.33 -0.40 7.58
N ARG A 162 -6.77 0.33 8.59
CA ARG A 162 -5.87 1.08 9.50
C ARG A 162 -4.99 0.14 10.34
N ARG A 163 -5.55 -0.95 10.83
CA ARG A 163 -4.80 -1.98 11.58
C ARG A 163 -3.72 -2.63 10.71
N ILE A 164 -4.00 -2.86 9.42
CA ILE A 164 -3.01 -3.36 8.45
C ILE A 164 -1.83 -2.38 8.33
N GLY A 165 -2.11 -1.09 8.16
CA GLY A 165 -1.08 -0.07 8.10
C GLY A 165 -0.20 -0.03 9.35
N ALA A 166 -0.82 -0.06 10.53
CA ALA A 166 -0.10 -0.09 11.80
C ALA A 166 0.76 -1.35 11.96
N ALA A 167 0.26 -2.52 11.56
CA ALA A 167 0.97 -3.80 11.65
C ALA A 167 2.18 -3.89 10.72
N LEU A 168 2.15 -3.21 9.56
CA LEU A 168 3.23 -3.21 8.58
C LEU A 168 4.15 -1.98 8.67
N GLY A 169 3.82 -0.99 9.50
CA GLY A 169 4.58 0.26 9.59
C GLY A 169 4.54 1.10 8.31
N ILE A 170 3.47 1.01 7.51
CA ILE A 170 3.30 1.73 6.25
C ILE A 170 2.21 2.80 6.33
N GLY A 171 2.26 3.77 5.41
CA GLY A 171 1.19 4.75 5.24
C GLY A 171 -0.09 4.10 4.69
N VAL A 172 -1.22 4.30 5.37
CA VAL A 172 -2.54 3.90 4.85
C VAL A 172 -3.47 5.10 4.82
N ARG A 173 -4.07 5.33 3.65
CA ARG A 173 -5.18 6.25 3.45
C ARG A 173 -6.44 5.44 3.23
N THR A 174 -7.50 5.75 3.97
CA THR A 174 -8.77 5.02 3.87
C THR A 174 -9.81 5.88 3.16
N THR A 175 -10.55 5.28 2.23
CA THR A 175 -11.66 5.90 1.52
C THR A 175 -12.94 5.13 1.78
N PHE A 176 -13.97 5.81 2.26
CA PHE A 176 -15.30 5.24 2.40
C PHE A 176 -15.98 5.16 1.02
N LEU A 177 -16.37 3.97 0.59
CA LEU A 177 -17.02 3.74 -0.70
C LEU A 177 -18.34 2.94 -0.52
N GLY A 178 -19.16 3.33 0.43
CA GLY A 178 -20.41 2.61 0.77
C GLY A 178 -21.46 2.55 -0.34
N ALA A 179 -21.33 3.40 -1.37
CA ALA A 179 -22.17 3.39 -2.56
C ALA A 179 -21.50 2.72 -3.78
N HIS A 180 -20.59 1.76 -3.54
CA HIS A 180 -19.88 1.05 -4.61
C HIS A 180 -20.80 0.25 -5.54
N ALA A 181 -21.85 -0.31 -4.98
CA ALA A 181 -22.92 -0.96 -5.73
C ALA A 181 -24.26 -0.78 -4.99
N LEU A 182 -25.37 -1.05 -5.68
CA LEU A 182 -26.68 -1.10 -5.05
C LEU A 182 -26.77 -2.37 -4.18
N PRO A 183 -27.00 -2.24 -2.86
CA PRO A 183 -27.18 -3.41 -2.00
C PRO A 183 -28.42 -4.21 -2.40
N PRO A 184 -28.38 -5.56 -2.28
CA PRO A 184 -29.53 -6.41 -2.65
C PRO A 184 -30.85 -6.03 -1.95
N GLU A 185 -30.78 -5.57 -0.71
CA GLU A 185 -31.90 -5.12 0.09
C GLU A 185 -32.59 -3.84 -0.41
N PHE A 186 -31.95 -3.09 -1.32
CA PHE A 186 -32.50 -1.89 -1.95
C PHE A 186 -32.76 -2.06 -3.47
N ALA A 187 -32.55 -3.25 -4.01
CA ALA A 187 -32.85 -3.58 -5.40
C ALA A 187 -34.35 -3.91 -5.51
N HIS A 188 -35.19 -2.92 -5.83
CA HIS A 188 -36.61 -3.05 -6.10
C HIS A 188 -36.90 -2.80 -7.56
#